data_f30a581bede9e9346cf7abdbe75c0ff0
#
_entry.id   f30a581bede9e9346cf7abdbe75c0ff0
#
_cell.length_a   1.000
_cell.length_b   1.000
_cell.length_c   1.000
_cell.angle_alpha   90.00
_cell.angle_beta   90.00
_cell.angle_gamma   90.00
#
_symmetry.space_group_name_H-M   'P 1'
#
loop_
_entity.id
_entity.type
_entity.pdbx_description
1 polymer ?
#
loop_
_entity_poly.entity_id
_entity_poly.type
_entity_poly.pdbx_seq_one_letter_code
_entity_poly.pdbx_strand_id
1 'polypeptide(L)'
;ETSGMTRYYPKYYRQTLNSIKDSLDILQAQGYRNIELSAIYEGDPSVWGGLGATNNYAIDPSIGTLEDFEDLLREVHARDMRLTFFGNVGYCWYKAPFFEKACDDQRNGVYSKERNWFHFSDKKLNDNWFWSDRAQAYYYSCWGNSDGAEGRIPSYNFNNWEWQEECRNYLDFWADKGVDGILLDAPEVYDGITDDIINESIIKVLNRRGILTNAEGASNIEKWISRFDFKLIQGFDMYGWGGGKRSEVLNARRNQNPCELNGKLKSYRDRIVALGATTITPPMWEIPATNEERLFELAYLISM
;
A
#
# COMPACT_ATOMS: atom_id res chain seq x y z
N GLU A 1 16.48 -2.63 -18.15
CA GLU A 1 17.30 -2.46 -16.93
C GLU A 1 16.40 -2.69 -15.73
N THR A 2 16.63 -3.76 -15.00
CA THR A 2 15.97 -4.03 -13.71
C THR A 2 16.58 -3.10 -12.68
N SER A 3 15.97 -1.95 -12.45
CA SER A 3 16.37 -1.09 -11.35
C SER A 3 15.96 -1.75 -10.04
N GLY A 4 16.92 -2.12 -9.20
CA GLY A 4 16.66 -2.68 -7.88
C GLY A 4 15.79 -1.72 -7.05
N MET A 5 14.76 -2.27 -6.40
CA MET A 5 13.92 -1.55 -5.46
C MET A 5 14.16 -2.08 -4.06
N THR A 6 14.28 -1.18 -3.09
CA THR A 6 14.30 -1.52 -1.67
C THR A 6 13.13 -0.87 -0.94
N ARG A 7 12.58 -1.55 0.05
CA ARG A 7 11.45 -1.08 0.83
C ARG A 7 11.86 -0.85 2.28
N TYR A 8 11.45 0.27 2.82
CA TYR A 8 11.60 0.64 4.21
C TYR A 8 10.26 0.69 4.93
N TYR A 9 10.26 0.24 6.18
CA TYR A 9 9.15 0.35 7.12
C TYR A 9 9.57 1.22 8.31
N PRO A 10 9.66 2.54 8.14
CA PRO A 10 10.32 3.40 9.10
C PRO A 10 9.73 3.29 10.51
N LYS A 11 8.42 3.37 10.65
CA LYS A 11 7.75 3.25 11.96
C LYS A 11 7.94 1.88 12.61
N TYR A 12 7.86 0.81 11.82
CA TYR A 12 7.99 -0.55 12.33
C TYR A 12 9.40 -0.85 12.84
N TYR A 13 10.42 -0.44 12.10
CA TYR A 13 11.83 -0.67 12.45
C TYR A 13 12.48 0.50 13.18
N ARG A 14 11.71 1.52 13.57
CA ARG A 14 12.21 2.74 14.27
C ARG A 14 13.33 3.43 13.50
N GLN A 15 13.20 3.49 12.20
CA GLN A 15 14.10 4.23 11.32
C GLN A 15 13.57 5.65 11.15
N THR A 16 14.45 6.61 10.95
CA THR A 16 14.07 7.99 10.61
C THR A 16 14.32 8.26 9.14
N LEU A 17 13.64 9.25 8.57
CA LEU A 17 13.89 9.69 7.19
C LEU A 17 15.34 10.11 7.00
N ASN A 18 15.95 10.75 8.00
CA ASN A 18 17.36 11.10 7.98
C ASN A 18 18.27 9.87 7.95
N SER A 19 17.98 8.82 8.74
CA SER A 19 18.78 7.58 8.71
C SER A 19 18.70 6.86 7.36
N ILE A 20 17.56 6.95 6.67
CA ILE A 20 17.41 6.43 5.30
C ILE A 20 18.23 7.30 4.33
N LYS A 21 18.16 8.61 4.46
CA LYS A 21 18.95 9.56 3.66
C LYS A 21 20.45 9.28 3.77
N ASP A 22 20.97 9.01 4.96
CA ASP A 22 22.38 8.69 5.21
C ASP A 22 22.84 7.38 4.55
N SER A 23 21.92 6.49 4.20
CA SER A 23 22.22 5.21 3.53
C SER A 23 22.17 5.27 2.00
N LEU A 24 21.79 6.39 1.39
CA LEU A 24 21.56 6.49 -0.06
C LEU A 24 22.78 6.14 -0.92
N ASP A 25 23.98 6.54 -0.52
CA ASP A 25 25.20 6.24 -1.28
C ASP A 25 25.49 4.73 -1.31
N ILE A 26 25.23 4.06 -0.19
CA ILE A 26 25.39 2.60 -0.09
C ILE A 26 24.35 1.91 -0.98
N LEU A 27 23.10 2.34 -0.92
CA LEU A 27 22.03 1.78 -1.74
C LEU A 27 22.32 1.96 -3.24
N GLN A 28 22.75 3.16 -3.64
CA GLN A 28 23.12 3.44 -5.02
C GLN A 28 24.28 2.56 -5.51
N ALA A 29 25.32 2.38 -4.66
CA ALA A 29 26.46 1.54 -4.96
C ALA A 29 26.08 0.04 -5.08
N GLN A 30 25.03 -0.40 -4.36
CA GLN A 30 24.47 -1.74 -4.46
C GLN A 30 23.54 -1.93 -5.66
N GLY A 31 23.30 -0.89 -6.46
CA GLY A 31 22.46 -0.96 -7.65
C GLY A 31 20.99 -0.64 -7.44
N TYR A 32 20.58 -0.25 -6.24
CA TYR A 32 19.22 0.22 -6.01
C TYR A 32 18.97 1.55 -6.70
N ARG A 33 17.82 1.69 -7.34
CA ARG A 33 17.38 2.92 -8.01
C ARG A 33 16.03 3.41 -7.53
N ASN A 34 15.30 2.57 -6.80
CA ASN A 34 14.00 2.90 -6.25
C ASN A 34 13.96 2.60 -4.75
N ILE A 35 13.42 3.53 -4.00
CA ILE A 35 13.14 3.40 -2.57
C ILE A 35 11.63 3.46 -2.40
N GLU A 36 11.06 2.50 -1.70
CA GLU A 36 9.66 2.54 -1.29
C GLU A 36 9.56 2.69 0.22
N LEU A 37 8.81 3.68 0.67
CA LEU A 37 8.55 3.95 2.08
C LEU A 37 7.15 3.48 2.45
N SER A 38 7.03 2.60 3.43
CA SER A 38 5.74 2.17 3.97
C SER A 38 5.29 3.10 5.08
N ALA A 39 4.00 3.48 5.06
CA ALA A 39 3.30 4.15 6.17
C ALA A 39 4.03 5.39 6.75
N ILE A 40 4.39 6.34 5.89
CA ILE A 40 5.12 7.57 6.32
C ILE A 40 4.23 8.60 7.00
N TYR A 41 2.92 8.58 6.75
CA TYR A 41 1.96 9.53 7.32
C TYR A 41 1.72 9.30 8.81
N GLU A 42 1.25 10.33 9.50
CA GLU A 42 0.92 10.27 10.91
C GLU A 42 -0.15 9.21 11.16
N GLY A 43 0.11 8.29 12.09
CA GLY A 43 -0.79 7.18 12.37
C GLY A 43 -0.36 6.34 13.57
N ASP A 44 -1.29 5.53 14.08
CA ASP A 44 -1.05 4.67 15.22
C ASP A 44 -0.20 3.45 14.81
N PRO A 45 0.95 3.20 15.47
CA PRO A 45 1.85 2.10 15.11
C PRO A 45 1.29 0.72 15.49
N SER A 46 0.23 0.64 16.29
CA SER A 46 -0.34 -0.63 16.75
C SER A 46 -1.08 -1.41 15.66
N VAL A 47 -1.40 -0.77 14.52
CA VAL A 47 -2.01 -1.44 13.37
C VAL A 47 -1.00 -1.53 12.24
N TRP A 48 -0.49 -2.72 12.02
CA TRP A 48 0.38 -3.09 10.89
C TRP A 48 1.54 -2.09 10.65
N GLY A 49 2.15 -1.63 11.76
CA GLY A 49 3.28 -0.70 11.68
C GLY A 49 2.90 0.72 11.28
N GLY A 50 1.65 1.13 11.52
CA GLY A 50 1.21 2.51 11.34
C GLY A 50 0.38 2.77 10.09
N LEU A 51 -0.26 1.74 9.53
CA LEU A 51 -1.17 1.91 8.39
C LEU A 51 -2.50 2.59 8.77
N GLY A 52 -2.87 2.60 10.06
CA GLY A 52 -4.04 3.34 10.55
C GLY A 52 -3.75 4.84 10.61
N ALA A 53 -4.00 5.57 9.53
CA ALA A 53 -3.72 7.01 9.45
C ALA A 53 -4.59 7.83 10.42
N THR A 54 -3.98 8.81 11.07
CA THR A 54 -4.66 9.87 11.83
C THR A 54 -4.62 11.21 11.10
N ASN A 55 -3.63 11.39 10.22
CA ASN A 55 -3.51 12.55 9.35
C ASN A 55 -2.79 12.16 8.05
N ASN A 56 -3.51 12.16 6.94
CA ASN A 56 -3.00 11.78 5.63
C ASN A 56 -2.03 12.80 5.00
N TYR A 57 -1.94 14.02 5.57
CA TYR A 57 -1.15 15.13 5.03
C TYR A 57 0.12 15.42 5.84
N ALA A 58 0.39 14.68 6.90
CA ALA A 58 1.54 14.90 7.78
C ALA A 58 2.43 13.66 7.85
N ILE A 59 3.72 13.90 7.99
CA ILE A 59 4.70 12.86 8.32
C ILE A 59 4.55 12.49 9.79
N ASP A 60 4.66 11.21 10.08
CA ASP A 60 4.67 10.72 11.47
C ASP A 60 5.87 11.29 12.23
N PRO A 61 5.64 11.97 13.37
CA PRO A 61 6.72 12.62 14.11
C PRO A 61 7.78 11.65 14.64
N SER A 62 7.49 10.36 14.74
CA SER A 62 8.46 9.35 15.16
C SER A 62 9.54 9.06 14.10
N ILE A 63 9.28 9.40 12.83
CA ILE A 63 10.21 9.16 11.73
C ILE A 63 10.84 10.43 11.16
N GLY A 64 10.26 11.60 11.44
CA GLY A 64 10.77 12.88 10.98
C GLY A 64 9.69 13.92 10.76
N THR A 65 10.04 14.95 10.02
CA THR A 65 9.18 16.07 9.63
C THR A 65 8.91 16.06 8.13
N LEU A 66 8.00 16.92 7.67
CA LEU A 66 7.79 17.12 6.23
C LEU A 66 9.05 17.69 5.55
N GLU A 67 9.82 18.53 6.25
CA GLU A 67 11.10 19.05 5.75
C GLU A 67 12.14 17.91 5.58
N ASP A 68 12.23 16.99 6.56
CA ASP A 68 13.09 15.79 6.43
C ASP A 68 12.69 14.93 5.24
N PHE A 69 11.39 14.82 4.95
CA PHE A 69 10.89 14.09 3.79
C PHE A 69 11.27 14.78 2.47
N GLU A 70 11.08 16.09 2.38
CA GLU A 70 11.46 16.89 1.21
C GLU A 70 12.98 16.85 0.97
N ASP A 71 13.76 16.85 2.06
CA ASP A 71 15.20 16.67 2.01
C ASP A 71 15.61 15.29 1.49
N LEU A 72 15.00 14.23 2.03
CA LEU A 72 15.24 12.87 1.55
C LEU A 72 14.90 12.76 0.06
N LEU A 73 13.76 13.29 -0.36
CA LEU A 73 13.33 13.25 -1.77
C LEU A 73 14.31 13.95 -2.69
N ARG A 74 14.80 15.15 -2.29
CA ARG A 74 15.82 15.90 -3.03
C ARG A 74 17.12 15.10 -3.19
N GLU A 75 17.57 14.46 -2.10
CA GLU A 75 18.79 13.64 -2.10
C GLU A 75 18.65 12.35 -2.91
N VAL A 76 17.46 11.76 -2.94
CA VAL A 76 17.12 10.62 -3.81
C VAL A 76 17.23 11.04 -5.28
N HIS A 77 16.61 12.16 -5.65
CA HIS A 77 16.63 12.67 -7.02
C HIS A 77 18.05 13.10 -7.46
N ALA A 78 18.85 13.69 -6.56
CA ALA A 78 20.23 14.07 -6.85
C ALA A 78 21.12 12.87 -7.24
N ARG A 79 20.72 11.67 -6.88
CA ARG A 79 21.41 10.40 -7.20
C ARG A 79 20.77 9.65 -8.37
N ASP A 80 19.88 10.29 -9.12
CA ASP A 80 19.07 9.66 -10.17
C ASP A 80 18.31 8.40 -9.67
N MET A 81 17.87 8.45 -8.42
CA MET A 81 17.02 7.46 -7.80
C MET A 81 15.56 7.97 -7.77
N ARG A 82 14.63 7.09 -7.43
CA ARG A 82 13.20 7.38 -7.34
C ARG A 82 12.66 7.00 -5.96
N LEU A 83 11.64 7.73 -5.52
CA LEU A 83 10.97 7.48 -4.26
C LEU A 83 9.48 7.23 -4.47
N THR A 84 9.05 6.06 -3.99
CA THR A 84 7.66 5.65 -3.93
C THR A 84 7.22 5.59 -2.47
N PHE A 85 5.98 5.89 -2.16
CA PHE A 85 5.45 5.61 -0.83
C PHE A 85 4.17 4.78 -0.89
N PHE A 86 3.88 4.12 0.22
CA PHE A 86 2.71 3.29 0.40
C PHE A 86 1.52 4.17 0.79
N GLY A 87 0.57 4.34 -0.11
CA GLY A 87 -0.61 5.17 0.05
C GLY A 87 -1.81 4.35 0.49
N ASN A 88 -2.22 4.48 1.74
CA ASN A 88 -3.46 3.92 2.21
C ASN A 88 -4.61 4.92 2.01
N VAL A 89 -5.48 4.62 1.07
CA VAL A 89 -6.69 5.40 0.80
C VAL A 89 -7.98 4.66 1.19
N GLY A 90 -7.86 3.46 1.75
CA GLY A 90 -9.01 2.57 2.03
C GLY A 90 -9.60 2.72 3.42
N TYR A 91 -8.82 3.11 4.40
CA TYR A 91 -9.24 3.17 5.81
C TYR A 91 -8.37 4.14 6.62
N CYS A 92 -8.82 4.47 7.83
CA CYS A 92 -8.07 5.30 8.78
C CYS A 92 -8.00 4.62 10.16
N TRP A 93 -7.38 5.31 11.11
CA TRP A 93 -7.44 4.93 12.52
C TRP A 93 -8.78 5.36 13.14
N TYR A 94 -9.38 4.52 13.97
CA TYR A 94 -10.69 4.81 14.59
C TYR A 94 -10.67 5.98 15.59
N LYS A 95 -9.49 6.47 15.99
CA LYS A 95 -9.29 7.70 16.76
C LYS A 95 -8.74 8.85 15.92
N ALA A 96 -8.78 8.73 14.59
CA ALA A 96 -8.45 9.86 13.74
C ALA A 96 -9.44 11.01 14.00
N PRO A 97 -9.00 12.28 14.10
CA PRO A 97 -9.87 13.40 14.43
C PRO A 97 -11.08 13.54 13.50
N PHE A 98 -10.89 13.26 12.22
CA PHE A 98 -11.97 13.29 11.23
C PHE A 98 -12.95 12.11 11.36
N PHE A 99 -12.52 10.92 11.81
CA PHE A 99 -13.43 9.82 12.11
C PHE A 99 -14.18 10.06 13.41
N GLU A 100 -13.51 10.60 14.43
CA GLU A 100 -14.16 10.99 15.67
C GLU A 100 -15.23 12.06 15.43
N LYS A 101 -14.94 13.07 14.59
CA LYS A 101 -15.92 14.06 14.16
C LYS A 101 -17.08 13.39 13.42
N ALA A 102 -16.80 12.48 12.49
CA ALA A 102 -17.85 11.72 11.78
C ALA A 102 -18.77 10.96 12.75
N CYS A 103 -18.21 10.37 13.82
CA CYS A 103 -19.00 9.72 14.86
C CYS A 103 -19.89 10.70 15.64
N ASP A 104 -19.36 11.85 16.01
CA ASP A 104 -20.14 12.88 16.72
C ASP A 104 -21.28 13.41 15.86
N ASP A 105 -21.02 13.68 14.57
CA ASP A 105 -22.01 14.14 13.61
C ASP A 105 -23.08 13.07 13.33
N GLN A 106 -22.68 11.79 13.23
CA GLN A 106 -23.60 10.66 13.12
C GLN A 106 -24.55 10.59 14.32
N ARG A 107 -24.02 10.67 15.54
CA ARG A 107 -24.81 10.64 16.77
C ARG A 107 -25.81 11.78 16.87
N ASN A 108 -25.40 12.97 16.43
CA ASN A 108 -26.21 14.18 16.53
C ASN A 108 -27.12 14.42 15.32
N GLY A 109 -27.07 13.54 14.30
CA GLY A 109 -27.84 13.69 13.06
C GLY A 109 -27.43 14.91 12.23
N VAL A 110 -26.15 15.34 12.35
CA VAL A 110 -25.61 16.51 11.65
C VAL A 110 -24.94 16.06 10.35
N TYR A 111 -25.24 16.81 9.28
CA TYR A 111 -24.53 16.63 8.02
C TYR A 111 -23.11 17.20 8.11
N SER A 112 -22.13 16.42 7.66
CA SER A 112 -20.77 16.89 7.36
C SER A 112 -20.15 16.00 6.29
N LYS A 113 -19.13 16.52 5.59
CA LYS A 113 -18.39 15.72 4.63
C LYS A 113 -17.71 14.52 5.32
N GLU A 114 -17.12 14.74 6.48
CA GLU A 114 -16.43 13.68 7.25
C GLU A 114 -17.39 12.56 7.64
N ARG A 115 -18.61 12.90 8.05
CA ARG A 115 -19.65 11.90 8.34
C ARG A 115 -19.93 11.03 7.11
N ASN A 116 -19.96 11.60 5.93
CA ASN A 116 -20.27 10.89 4.70
C ASN A 116 -19.09 10.09 4.13
N TRP A 117 -17.87 10.36 4.61
CA TRP A 117 -16.71 9.54 4.25
C TRP A 117 -16.78 8.11 4.78
N PHE A 118 -17.72 7.81 5.68
CA PHE A 118 -17.86 6.51 6.33
C PHE A 118 -19.27 5.97 6.22
N HIS A 119 -19.38 4.64 6.31
CA HIS A 119 -20.66 3.98 6.43
C HIS A 119 -21.04 3.82 7.90
N PHE A 120 -22.26 4.25 8.23
CA PHE A 120 -22.88 4.02 9.53
C PHE A 120 -24.24 3.29 9.39
N SER A 121 -24.59 2.46 10.37
CA SER A 121 -25.82 1.70 10.42
C SER A 121 -26.30 1.56 11.87
N ASP A 122 -27.61 1.54 12.08
CA ASP A 122 -28.23 1.22 13.36
C ASP A 122 -28.17 -0.29 13.69
N LYS A 123 -27.79 -1.12 12.73
CA LYS A 123 -27.71 -2.58 12.85
C LYS A 123 -26.36 -3.11 12.41
N LYS A 124 -25.90 -4.18 13.08
CA LYS A 124 -24.78 -4.97 12.60
C LYS A 124 -25.20 -5.76 11.35
N LEU A 125 -24.70 -5.37 10.17
CA LEU A 125 -25.09 -6.00 8.90
C LEU A 125 -24.32 -7.30 8.62
N ASN A 126 -23.07 -7.39 9.05
CA ASN A 126 -22.21 -8.58 9.01
C ASN A 126 -21.05 -8.43 9.99
N ASP A 127 -20.08 -9.33 9.96
CA ASP A 127 -18.96 -9.31 10.90
C ASP A 127 -17.98 -8.16 10.68
N ASN A 128 -18.00 -7.49 9.55
CA ASN A 128 -17.18 -6.29 9.29
C ASN A 128 -17.81 -4.99 9.83
N TRP A 129 -18.89 -5.07 10.59
CA TRP A 129 -19.53 -3.92 11.22
C TRP A 129 -19.27 -3.93 12.74
N PHE A 130 -18.70 -2.84 13.22
CA PHE A 130 -18.25 -2.68 14.60
C PHE A 130 -19.02 -1.55 15.28
N TRP A 131 -19.38 -1.77 16.55
CA TRP A 131 -20.10 -0.76 17.32
C TRP A 131 -19.19 0.39 17.75
N SER A 132 -19.66 1.61 17.62
CA SER A 132 -19.04 2.81 18.16
C SER A 132 -19.92 3.43 19.24
N ASP A 133 -19.43 3.43 20.50
CA ASP A 133 -20.11 4.15 21.58
C ASP A 133 -20.19 5.65 21.31
N ARG A 134 -19.23 6.21 20.61
CA ARG A 134 -19.20 7.63 20.24
C ARG A 134 -20.29 7.96 19.22
N ALA A 135 -20.41 7.17 18.18
CA ALA A 135 -21.41 7.36 17.12
C ALA A 135 -22.81 6.89 17.52
N GLN A 136 -22.94 6.02 18.54
CA GLN A 136 -24.15 5.24 18.87
C GLN A 136 -24.70 4.51 17.63
N ALA A 137 -23.79 3.97 16.81
CA ALA A 137 -24.06 3.27 15.57
C ALA A 137 -22.93 2.28 15.26
N TYR A 138 -23.21 1.34 14.36
CA TYR A 138 -22.18 0.50 13.75
C TYR A 138 -21.52 1.25 12.60
N TYR A 139 -20.20 1.05 12.45
CA TYR A 139 -19.44 1.51 11.29
C TYR A 139 -18.80 0.33 10.58
N TYR A 140 -18.55 0.49 9.28
CA TYR A 140 -17.94 -0.54 8.44
C TYR A 140 -16.41 -0.49 8.51
N SER A 141 -15.78 -1.67 8.59
CA SER A 141 -14.33 -1.86 8.55
C SER A 141 -14.01 -3.15 7.79
N CYS A 142 -13.60 -3.06 6.53
CA CYS A 142 -13.38 -4.23 5.67
C CYS A 142 -12.33 -5.20 6.22
N TRP A 143 -11.31 -4.67 6.88
CA TRP A 143 -10.23 -5.44 7.51
C TRP A 143 -10.38 -5.56 9.04
N GLY A 144 -11.49 -5.10 9.60
CA GLY A 144 -11.67 -5.03 11.05
C GLY A 144 -11.55 -6.36 11.78
N ASN A 145 -11.79 -7.48 11.09
CA ASN A 145 -11.64 -8.85 11.62
C ASN A 145 -10.21 -9.42 11.45
N SER A 146 -9.30 -8.69 10.84
CA SER A 146 -7.91 -9.13 10.67
C SER A 146 -7.15 -8.99 11.98
N ASP A 147 -6.15 -9.86 12.19
CA ASP A 147 -5.28 -9.83 13.36
C ASP A 147 -4.65 -8.44 13.55
N GLY A 148 -4.77 -7.90 14.74
CA GLY A 148 -4.26 -6.57 15.08
C GLY A 148 -5.15 -5.40 14.66
N ALA A 149 -6.23 -5.61 13.89
CA ALA A 149 -7.16 -4.55 13.52
C ALA A 149 -8.29 -4.35 14.53
N GLU A 150 -9.00 -5.43 14.91
CA GLU A 150 -10.03 -5.44 15.96
C GLU A 150 -11.08 -4.33 15.83
N GLY A 151 -11.54 -4.07 14.60
CA GLY A 151 -12.45 -2.97 14.29
C GLY A 151 -11.83 -1.58 14.28
N ARG A 152 -10.55 -1.41 14.61
CA ARG A 152 -9.91 -0.10 14.80
C ARG A 152 -9.55 0.66 13.51
N ILE A 153 -9.93 0.11 12.34
CA ILE A 153 -9.64 0.68 11.02
C ILE A 153 -10.92 0.88 10.21
N PRO A 154 -11.74 1.87 10.54
CA PRO A 154 -12.94 2.20 9.76
C PRO A 154 -12.59 2.45 8.30
N SER A 155 -13.35 1.82 7.40
CA SER A 155 -13.15 1.94 5.96
C SER A 155 -13.88 3.14 5.39
N TYR A 156 -13.24 3.80 4.42
CA TYR A 156 -13.85 4.89 3.70
C TYR A 156 -14.90 4.40 2.69
N ASN A 157 -15.89 5.25 2.46
CA ASN A 157 -16.99 5.02 1.53
C ASN A 157 -16.64 5.56 0.13
N PHE A 158 -16.17 4.73 -0.76
CA PHE A 158 -15.87 5.13 -2.14
C PHE A 158 -17.11 5.40 -3.00
N ASN A 159 -18.32 5.05 -2.54
CA ASN A 159 -19.55 5.50 -3.20
C ASN A 159 -19.85 6.98 -2.95
N ASN A 160 -19.18 7.60 -1.99
CA ASN A 160 -19.38 9.01 -1.66
C ASN A 160 -18.40 9.89 -2.44
N TRP A 161 -18.94 10.87 -3.16
CA TRP A 161 -18.14 11.78 -4.00
C TRP A 161 -17.23 12.70 -3.17
N GLU A 162 -17.64 13.07 -1.94
CA GLU A 162 -16.85 13.91 -1.04
C GLU A 162 -15.60 13.19 -0.56
N TRP A 163 -15.70 11.86 -0.33
CA TRP A 163 -14.52 11.06 -0.07
C TRP A 163 -13.63 10.92 -1.32
N GLN A 164 -14.21 10.70 -2.49
CA GLN A 164 -13.45 10.63 -3.73
C GLN A 164 -12.68 11.93 -4.01
N GLU A 165 -13.28 13.08 -3.70
CA GLU A 165 -12.62 14.38 -3.79
C GLU A 165 -11.49 14.51 -2.79
N GLU A 166 -11.72 14.15 -1.52
CA GLU A 166 -10.68 14.17 -0.48
C GLU A 166 -9.54 13.21 -0.79
N CYS A 167 -9.84 12.03 -1.32
CA CYS A 167 -8.85 11.07 -1.79
C CYS A 167 -7.96 11.69 -2.89
N ARG A 168 -8.54 12.40 -3.86
CA ARG A 168 -7.78 13.12 -4.87
C ARG A 168 -6.90 14.21 -4.27
N ASN A 169 -7.44 15.02 -3.35
CA ASN A 169 -6.68 16.09 -2.68
C ASN A 169 -5.48 15.52 -1.93
N TYR A 170 -5.66 14.41 -1.24
CA TYR A 170 -4.59 13.70 -0.55
C TYR A 170 -3.50 13.20 -1.52
N LEU A 171 -3.89 12.58 -2.62
CA LEU A 171 -2.95 12.07 -3.62
C LEU A 171 -2.23 13.22 -4.35
N ASP A 172 -2.95 14.29 -4.66
CA ASP A 172 -2.38 15.50 -5.26
C ASP A 172 -1.36 16.18 -4.32
N PHE A 173 -1.66 16.24 -3.02
CA PHE A 173 -0.72 16.79 -2.04
C PHE A 173 0.65 16.08 -2.10
N TRP A 174 0.67 14.74 -2.08
CA TRP A 174 1.92 14.00 -2.16
C TRP A 174 2.58 14.08 -3.53
N ALA A 175 1.80 14.13 -4.60
CA ALA A 175 2.31 14.37 -5.94
C ALA A 175 2.97 15.75 -6.06
N ASP A 176 2.40 16.79 -5.44
CA ASP A 176 2.98 18.14 -5.38
C ASP A 176 4.31 18.18 -4.60
N LYS A 177 4.51 17.27 -3.65
CA LYS A 177 5.80 17.11 -2.97
C LYS A 177 6.88 16.50 -3.88
N GLY A 178 6.50 15.93 -5.02
CA GLY A 178 7.43 15.41 -6.01
C GLY A 178 7.76 13.93 -5.86
N VAL A 179 6.91 13.14 -5.20
CA VAL A 179 7.07 11.67 -5.18
C VAL A 179 7.01 11.10 -6.59
N ASP A 180 7.81 10.09 -6.87
CA ASP A 180 7.85 9.45 -8.19
C ASP A 180 6.77 8.39 -8.36
N GLY A 181 6.29 7.81 -7.27
CA GLY A 181 5.27 6.77 -7.31
C GLY A 181 4.48 6.62 -6.02
N ILE A 182 3.33 6.00 -6.14
CA ILE A 182 2.45 5.63 -5.03
C ILE A 182 2.03 4.18 -5.20
N LEU A 183 2.31 3.37 -4.19
CA LEU A 183 1.74 2.04 -4.04
C LEU A 183 0.41 2.17 -3.32
N LEU A 184 -0.66 1.71 -3.94
CA LEU A 184 -1.98 1.66 -3.33
C LEU A 184 -2.18 0.35 -2.58
N ASP A 185 -2.51 0.45 -1.29
CA ASP A 185 -2.82 -0.67 -0.41
C ASP A 185 -4.11 -1.36 -0.86
N ALA A 186 -4.03 -2.63 -1.24
CA ALA A 186 -5.13 -3.56 -1.56
C ALA A 186 -6.41 -2.89 -2.14
N PRO A 187 -6.34 -2.13 -3.23
CA PRO A 187 -7.45 -1.29 -3.68
C PRO A 187 -8.70 -2.08 -4.11
N GLU A 188 -8.58 -3.38 -4.33
CA GLU A 188 -9.68 -4.26 -4.74
C GLU A 188 -10.71 -4.56 -3.64
N VAL A 189 -10.39 -4.25 -2.39
CA VAL A 189 -11.24 -4.58 -1.23
C VAL A 189 -11.86 -3.35 -0.57
N TYR A 190 -11.61 -2.16 -1.10
CA TYR A 190 -12.22 -0.96 -0.56
C TYR A 190 -13.72 -0.94 -0.84
N ASP A 191 -14.50 -0.60 0.18
CA ASP A 191 -15.95 -0.59 0.07
C ASP A 191 -16.45 0.45 -0.92
N GLY A 192 -17.33 0.01 -1.82
CA GLY A 192 -17.87 0.86 -2.90
C GLY A 192 -16.91 1.16 -4.03
N ILE A 193 -15.69 0.61 -4.01
CA ILE A 193 -14.76 0.84 -5.10
C ILE A 193 -15.14 -0.02 -6.32
N THR A 194 -15.21 0.61 -7.47
CA THR A 194 -15.41 -0.05 -8.75
C THR A 194 -14.22 0.19 -9.67
N ASP A 195 -14.15 -0.57 -10.75
CA ASP A 195 -13.09 -0.40 -11.77
C ASP A 195 -13.04 1.06 -12.26
N ASP A 196 -14.20 1.69 -12.46
CA ASP A 196 -14.30 3.09 -12.90
C ASP A 196 -13.78 4.07 -11.83
N ILE A 197 -14.12 3.85 -10.55
CA ILE A 197 -13.64 4.70 -9.45
C ILE A 197 -12.13 4.59 -9.32
N ILE A 198 -11.57 3.38 -9.37
CA ILE A 198 -10.11 3.18 -9.33
C ILE A 198 -9.45 3.94 -10.48
N ASN A 199 -9.94 3.75 -11.71
CA ASN A 199 -9.34 4.37 -12.89
C ASN A 199 -9.48 5.89 -12.89
N GLU A 200 -10.69 6.42 -12.69
CA GLU A 200 -10.97 7.84 -12.88
C GLU A 200 -10.53 8.70 -11.68
N SER A 201 -10.71 8.19 -10.46
CA SER A 201 -10.47 8.98 -9.25
C SER A 201 -9.07 8.81 -8.67
N ILE A 202 -8.35 7.75 -9.02
CA ILE A 202 -7.02 7.45 -8.46
C ILE A 202 -5.99 7.33 -9.58
N ILE A 203 -6.06 6.28 -10.41
CA ILE A 203 -4.97 5.95 -11.33
C ILE A 203 -4.75 7.03 -12.38
N LYS A 204 -5.80 7.48 -13.04
CA LYS A 204 -5.69 8.53 -14.08
C LYS A 204 -5.25 9.88 -13.50
N VAL A 205 -5.64 10.19 -12.27
CA VAL A 205 -5.19 11.41 -11.58
C VAL A 205 -3.66 11.35 -11.41
N LEU A 206 -3.15 10.26 -10.83
CA LEU A 206 -1.73 10.08 -10.60
C LEU A 206 -0.93 9.98 -11.91
N ASN A 207 -1.40 9.21 -12.88
CA ASN A 207 -0.72 9.05 -14.17
C ASN A 207 -0.60 10.38 -14.94
N ARG A 208 -1.64 11.24 -14.90
CA ARG A 208 -1.56 12.59 -15.51
C ARG A 208 -0.51 13.48 -14.87
N ARG A 209 -0.17 13.21 -13.61
CA ARG A 209 0.87 13.89 -12.85
C ARG A 209 2.26 13.28 -13.06
N GLY A 210 2.37 12.22 -13.87
CA GLY A 210 3.63 11.48 -14.05
C GLY A 210 3.99 10.56 -12.89
N ILE A 211 3.08 10.34 -11.94
CA ILE A 211 3.30 9.48 -10.78
C ILE A 211 3.15 8.02 -11.19
N LEU A 212 4.13 7.20 -10.84
CA LEU A 212 4.10 5.76 -11.04
C LEU A 212 3.06 5.12 -10.11
N THR A 213 2.02 4.53 -10.67
CA THR A 213 1.01 3.84 -9.88
C THR A 213 1.35 2.36 -9.72
N ASN A 214 1.35 1.88 -8.49
CA ASN A 214 1.58 0.49 -8.14
C ASN A 214 0.38 -0.04 -7.35
N ALA A 215 -0.12 -1.23 -7.68
CA ALA A 215 -1.18 -1.89 -6.94
C ALA A 215 -0.62 -2.96 -6.02
N GLU A 216 -0.96 -2.91 -4.74
CA GLU A 216 -0.69 -4.00 -3.83
C GLU A 216 -1.79 -5.07 -3.92
N GLY A 217 -1.40 -6.33 -3.80
CA GLY A 217 -2.35 -7.40 -3.53
C GLY A 217 -3.24 -7.84 -4.67
N ALA A 218 -2.80 -7.68 -5.90
CA ALA A 218 -3.55 -8.19 -7.03
C ALA A 218 -3.70 -9.72 -6.98
N SER A 219 -4.81 -10.18 -6.44
CA SER A 219 -5.17 -11.61 -6.43
C SER A 219 -5.56 -12.14 -7.81
N ASN A 220 -5.85 -11.24 -8.75
CA ASN A 220 -6.19 -11.54 -10.13
C ASN A 220 -5.43 -10.61 -11.07
N ILE A 221 -4.19 -10.98 -11.34
CA ILE A 221 -3.25 -10.17 -12.11
C ILE A 221 -3.75 -9.88 -13.54
N GLU A 222 -4.44 -10.82 -14.15
CA GLU A 222 -5.02 -10.67 -15.49
C GLU A 222 -6.06 -9.54 -15.50
N LYS A 223 -6.93 -9.50 -14.49
CA LYS A 223 -7.91 -8.42 -14.32
C LYS A 223 -7.20 -7.07 -14.17
N TRP A 224 -6.20 -7.01 -13.33
CA TRP A 224 -5.48 -5.77 -13.04
C TRP A 224 -4.72 -5.22 -14.24
N ILE A 225 -4.07 -6.08 -15.01
CA ILE A 225 -3.35 -5.68 -16.23
C ILE A 225 -4.33 -5.27 -17.34
N SER A 226 -5.44 -6.01 -17.50
CA SER A 226 -6.36 -5.80 -18.62
C SER A 226 -7.36 -4.66 -18.42
N ARG A 227 -7.66 -4.30 -17.19
CA ARG A 227 -8.73 -3.35 -16.85
C ARG A 227 -8.26 -2.02 -16.28
N PHE A 228 -7.04 -1.97 -15.75
CA PHE A 228 -6.55 -0.82 -15.03
C PHE A 228 -5.26 -0.28 -15.62
N ASP A 229 -5.11 1.03 -15.60
CA ASP A 229 -3.93 1.74 -16.09
C ASP A 229 -2.76 1.74 -15.09
N PHE A 230 -2.70 0.78 -14.17
CA PHE A 230 -1.56 0.64 -13.28
C PHE A 230 -0.27 0.42 -14.06
N LYS A 231 0.79 1.11 -13.66
CA LYS A 231 2.12 0.97 -14.26
C LYS A 231 2.92 -0.18 -13.65
N LEU A 232 2.66 -0.47 -12.38
CA LEU A 232 3.25 -1.60 -11.66
C LEU A 232 2.15 -2.35 -10.90
N ILE A 233 2.34 -3.64 -10.73
CA ILE A 233 1.45 -4.49 -9.94
C ILE A 233 2.31 -5.41 -9.08
N GLN A 234 2.03 -5.46 -7.78
CA GLN A 234 2.61 -6.47 -6.91
C GLN A 234 1.82 -7.76 -7.03
N GLY A 235 2.40 -8.75 -7.67
CA GLY A 235 1.76 -10.04 -7.91
C GLY A 235 1.77 -10.95 -6.68
N PHE A 236 0.76 -10.90 -5.84
CA PHE A 236 0.60 -11.85 -4.73
C PHE A 236 0.31 -13.28 -5.18
N ASP A 237 -0.17 -13.47 -6.40
CA ASP A 237 -0.34 -14.81 -6.98
C ASP A 237 0.95 -15.64 -6.96
N MET A 238 2.12 -14.97 -6.98
CA MET A 238 3.41 -15.64 -6.88
C MET A 238 3.72 -16.12 -5.48
N TYR A 239 3.26 -15.43 -4.45
CA TYR A 239 3.65 -15.66 -3.06
C TYR A 239 2.50 -16.16 -2.16
N GLY A 240 1.26 -16.09 -2.63
CA GLY A 240 0.06 -16.60 -1.95
C GLY A 240 -0.21 -15.90 -0.62
N TRP A 241 -1.09 -14.90 -0.62
CA TRP A 241 -1.61 -14.29 0.60
C TRP A 241 -2.93 -14.95 1.02
N GLY A 242 -3.03 -15.26 2.30
CA GLY A 242 -4.29 -15.65 2.94
C GLY A 242 -4.79 -17.06 2.61
N GLY A 243 -5.34 -17.75 3.58
CA GLY A 243 -6.15 -18.93 3.39
C GLY A 243 -5.42 -20.26 3.11
N GLY A 244 -4.15 -20.38 3.47
CA GLY A 244 -3.46 -21.69 3.50
C GLY A 244 -3.03 -22.26 2.15
N LYS A 245 -3.28 -21.57 1.04
CA LYS A 245 -2.73 -21.96 -0.27
C LYS A 245 -1.46 -21.12 -0.54
N ARG A 246 -0.32 -21.72 -0.29
CA ARG A 246 0.96 -21.18 -0.71
C ARG A 246 1.00 -21.18 -2.24
N SER A 247 1.51 -20.11 -2.83
CA SER A 247 1.70 -20.07 -4.28
C SER A 247 2.66 -21.17 -4.72
N GLU A 248 2.55 -21.58 -5.96
CA GLU A 248 3.43 -22.60 -6.53
C GLU A 248 4.89 -22.16 -6.54
N VAL A 249 5.15 -20.85 -6.68
CA VAL A 249 6.50 -20.26 -6.62
C VAL A 249 7.08 -20.37 -5.21
N LEU A 250 6.30 -20.02 -4.18
CA LEU A 250 6.75 -20.14 -2.79
C LEU A 250 7.00 -21.59 -2.40
N ASN A 251 6.18 -22.52 -2.88
CA ASN A 251 6.40 -23.95 -2.64
C ASN A 251 7.67 -24.47 -3.33
N ALA A 252 7.90 -24.10 -4.59
CA ALA A 252 9.13 -24.46 -5.31
C ALA A 252 10.38 -23.91 -4.60
N ARG A 253 10.31 -22.67 -4.09
CA ARG A 253 11.37 -22.06 -3.28
C ARG A 253 11.63 -22.84 -1.99
N ARG A 254 10.58 -23.14 -1.23
CA ARG A 254 10.70 -23.90 0.04
C ARG A 254 11.20 -25.33 -0.15
N ASN A 255 10.85 -25.93 -1.26
CA ASN A 255 11.33 -27.27 -1.62
C ASN A 255 12.78 -27.23 -2.17
N GLN A 256 13.40 -26.05 -2.26
CA GLN A 256 14.75 -25.86 -2.80
C GLN A 256 14.93 -26.53 -4.18
N ASN A 257 13.88 -26.46 -5.00
CA ASN A 257 13.87 -27.02 -6.34
C ASN A 257 14.07 -25.92 -7.40
N PRO A 258 15.32 -25.65 -7.84
CA PRO A 258 15.59 -24.55 -8.77
C PRO A 258 14.96 -24.75 -10.16
N CYS A 259 14.83 -25.98 -10.60
CA CYS A 259 14.19 -26.27 -11.90
C CYS A 259 12.69 -25.98 -11.88
N GLU A 260 12.02 -26.36 -10.80
CA GLU A 260 10.60 -26.08 -10.61
C GLU A 260 10.37 -24.58 -10.46
N LEU A 261 11.18 -23.92 -9.62
CA LEU A 261 11.12 -22.48 -9.43
C LEU A 261 11.29 -21.72 -10.74
N ASN A 262 12.31 -22.04 -11.51
CA ASN A 262 12.57 -21.42 -12.81
C ASN A 262 11.41 -21.66 -13.80
N GLY A 263 10.84 -22.87 -13.82
CA GLY A 263 9.68 -23.19 -14.64
C GLY A 263 8.45 -22.36 -14.28
N LYS A 264 8.16 -22.20 -12.99
CA LYS A 264 7.03 -21.38 -12.50
C LYS A 264 7.22 -19.89 -12.80
N LEU A 265 8.40 -19.36 -12.59
CA LEU A 265 8.72 -17.96 -12.85
C LEU A 265 8.70 -17.65 -14.35
N LYS A 266 9.21 -18.55 -15.19
CA LYS A 266 9.12 -18.41 -16.63
C LYS A 266 7.67 -18.41 -17.10
N SER A 267 6.85 -19.35 -16.63
CA SER A 267 5.41 -19.40 -16.95
C SER A 267 4.69 -18.12 -16.53
N TYR A 268 5.00 -17.62 -15.36
CA TYR A 268 4.43 -16.38 -14.85
C TYR A 268 4.84 -15.16 -15.71
N ARG A 269 6.12 -15.04 -16.02
CA ARG A 269 6.64 -14.00 -16.90
C ARG A 269 5.97 -14.05 -18.28
N ASP A 270 5.90 -15.24 -18.89
CA ASP A 270 5.33 -15.40 -20.22
C ASP A 270 3.84 -15.01 -20.24
N ARG A 271 3.10 -15.29 -19.16
CA ARG A 271 1.71 -14.86 -18.97
C ARG A 271 1.58 -13.33 -18.88
N ILE A 272 2.45 -12.69 -18.13
CA ILE A 272 2.48 -11.23 -17.96
C ILE A 272 2.83 -10.53 -19.26
N VAL A 273 3.84 -11.01 -19.97
CA VAL A 273 4.24 -10.48 -21.29
C VAL A 273 3.11 -10.62 -22.29
N ALA A 274 2.40 -11.75 -22.29
CA ALA A 274 1.25 -11.98 -23.15
C ALA A 274 0.08 -11.00 -22.87
N LEU A 275 -0.01 -10.45 -21.65
CA LEU A 275 -0.98 -9.42 -21.26
C LEU A 275 -0.50 -7.99 -21.56
N GLY A 276 0.69 -7.83 -22.14
CA GLY A 276 1.27 -6.52 -22.47
C GLY A 276 1.87 -5.76 -21.28
N ALA A 277 2.03 -6.40 -20.14
CA ALA A 277 2.68 -5.79 -18.98
C ALA A 277 4.19 -5.81 -19.11
N THR A 278 4.84 -4.74 -18.68
CA THR A 278 6.29 -4.58 -18.80
C THR A 278 7.03 -4.80 -17.49
N THR A 279 6.34 -4.72 -16.34
CA THR A 279 7.00 -4.83 -15.03
C THR A 279 6.04 -5.35 -13.97
N ILE A 280 6.50 -6.31 -13.18
CA ILE A 280 5.84 -6.76 -11.95
C ILE A 280 6.89 -6.85 -10.87
N THR A 281 6.60 -6.23 -9.73
CA THR A 281 7.43 -6.35 -8.53
C THR A 281 6.87 -7.46 -7.66
N PRO A 282 7.60 -8.54 -7.40
CA PRO A 282 7.19 -9.51 -6.40
C PRO A 282 7.27 -8.87 -5.01
N PRO A 283 6.22 -8.98 -4.19
CA PRO A 283 6.31 -8.57 -2.80
C PRO A 283 7.26 -9.50 -2.06
N MET A 284 8.30 -8.94 -1.46
CA MET A 284 9.21 -9.68 -0.57
C MET A 284 8.69 -9.59 0.87
N TRP A 285 7.56 -10.21 1.16
CA TRP A 285 6.94 -10.20 2.49
C TRP A 285 7.57 -11.20 3.47
N GLU A 286 8.23 -12.23 2.99
CA GLU A 286 8.94 -13.17 3.83
C GLU A 286 10.45 -12.92 3.76
N ILE A 287 11.01 -12.44 4.85
CA ILE A 287 12.46 -12.46 5.04
C ILE A 287 12.86 -13.93 5.04
N PRO A 288 13.83 -14.34 4.20
CA PRO A 288 14.32 -15.71 4.22
C PRO A 288 14.76 -16.11 5.64
N ALA A 289 14.16 -17.14 6.18
CA ALA A 289 14.36 -17.55 7.57
C ALA A 289 15.75 -18.15 7.80
N THR A 290 16.37 -18.69 6.74
CA THR A 290 17.68 -19.34 6.80
C THR A 290 18.67 -18.75 5.80
N ASN A 291 19.96 -18.94 6.06
CA ASN A 291 21.01 -18.54 5.13
C ASN A 291 20.94 -19.31 3.80
N GLU A 292 20.45 -20.53 3.80
CA GLU A 292 20.26 -21.35 2.61
C GLU A 292 19.17 -20.77 1.72
N GLU A 293 18.07 -20.33 2.29
CA GLU A 293 17.00 -19.62 1.56
C GLU A 293 17.49 -18.31 0.96
N ARG A 294 18.32 -17.56 1.70
CA ARG A 294 18.93 -16.31 1.19
C ARG A 294 19.89 -16.58 0.03
N LEU A 295 20.73 -17.61 0.12
CA LEU A 295 21.62 -18.00 -0.96
C LEU A 295 20.86 -18.47 -2.20
N PHE A 296 19.76 -19.18 -2.00
CA PHE A 296 18.88 -19.61 -3.08
C PHE A 296 18.22 -18.43 -3.79
N GLU A 297 17.71 -17.44 -3.05
CA GLU A 297 17.16 -16.20 -3.62
C GLU A 297 18.22 -15.40 -4.36
N LEU A 298 19.41 -15.27 -3.80
CA LEU A 298 20.51 -14.57 -4.43
C LEU A 298 20.94 -15.27 -5.74
N ALA A 299 21.07 -16.59 -5.73
CA ALA A 299 21.37 -17.37 -6.93
C ALA A 299 20.28 -17.20 -8.01
N TYR A 300 19.02 -17.11 -7.59
CA TYR A 300 17.91 -16.84 -8.49
C TYR A 300 17.98 -15.43 -9.09
N LEU A 301 18.21 -14.40 -8.28
CA LEU A 301 18.33 -13.02 -8.76
C LEU A 301 19.52 -12.85 -9.74
N ILE A 302 20.58 -13.61 -9.57
CA ILE A 302 21.74 -13.61 -10.48
C ILE A 302 21.42 -14.33 -11.80
N SER A 303 20.47 -15.28 -11.79
CA SER A 303 20.13 -16.09 -12.97
C SER A 303 19.07 -15.41 -13.88
N MET A 304 18.46 -14.32 -13.43
CA MET A 304 17.50 -13.52 -14.21
C MET A 304 18.19 -12.47 -15.07
#